data_0be48ad19c84cff43fad3e431d2fa654
#
_entry.id   0be48ad19c84cff43fad3e431d2fa654
#
_cell.length_a   1.000
_cell.length_b   1.000
_cell.length_c   1.000
_cell.angle_alpha   90.00
_cell.angle_beta   90.00
_cell.angle_gamma   90.00
#
_symmetry.space_group_name_H-M   'P 1'
#
loop_
_entity.id
_entity.type
_entity.pdbx_description
1 polymer ?
#
loop_
_entity_poly.entity_id
_entity_poly.type
_entity_poly.pdbx_seq_one_letter_code
_entity_poly.pdbx_strand_id
1 'polypeptide(L)'
;MKNILVVITTAFVPTGGLTTVMMNYYRMMNKEEVKIDFASTNNPPQVLLDEIHASGSEYCQLPDRKNVLAYFFALKKLCRGYDGMHVHANSAMAVMELQAAIWAGIKIRIIHNHSSRSQHNLLNQLFLSLYRRSFTQAVACSDEAGEWLYGKNGFITLRNAINAKRFKFDVVKRLIMRHNFGFGDDEYVIGHIGKFMEAKNHPFLIEVFTKYHALQPKSKLLLIGDGELRHLVEAAIDKNKVNDCVILAGLRSDIPDVLQAIDIFLFPSIYEGMPLSVVEAQASGLPCIISDAVTKMVNIGEDVIQLPLSKGADYWAEYLGNVKYELSRQERCERNTEL
;
A
#
# COMPACT_ATOMS: atom_id res chain seq x y z
N MET A 1 29.40 10.55 5.85
CA MET A 1 28.22 9.69 5.54
C MET A 1 27.55 9.33 6.85
N LYS A 2 26.24 9.51 6.98
CA LYS A 2 25.51 9.12 8.20
C LYS A 2 24.99 7.69 8.07
N ASN A 3 25.06 6.92 9.16
CA ASN A 3 24.54 5.55 9.20
C ASN A 3 23.14 5.56 9.85
N ILE A 4 22.12 5.16 9.10
CA ILE A 4 20.73 5.15 9.56
C ILE A 4 20.20 3.72 9.57
N LEU A 5 19.66 3.30 10.71
CA LEU A 5 18.92 2.06 10.83
C LEU A 5 17.45 2.29 10.49
N VAL A 6 16.94 1.63 9.47
CA VAL A 6 15.52 1.60 9.13
C VAL A 6 14.87 0.39 9.80
N VAL A 7 13.90 0.63 10.68
CA VAL A 7 13.16 -0.41 11.40
C VAL A 7 11.75 -0.51 10.85
N ILE A 8 11.37 -1.69 10.39
CA ILE A 8 10.07 -1.99 9.81
C ILE A 8 9.28 -2.80 10.84
N THR A 9 8.19 -2.22 11.36
CA THR A 9 7.38 -2.84 12.42
C THR A 9 6.37 -3.88 11.93
N THR A 10 6.23 -4.03 10.62
CA THR A 10 5.44 -5.09 9.95
C THR A 10 6.37 -6.10 9.27
N ALA A 11 5.81 -7.13 8.62
CA ALA A 11 6.62 -8.07 7.85
C ALA A 11 7.31 -7.35 6.66
N PHE A 12 8.60 -7.57 6.53
CA PHE A 12 9.42 -7.08 5.41
C PHE A 12 9.31 -8.06 4.25
N VAL A 13 8.30 -7.86 3.40
CA VAL A 13 7.96 -8.72 2.26
C VAL A 13 7.61 -7.89 1.03
N PRO A 14 7.93 -8.34 -0.21
CA PRO A 14 7.73 -7.57 -1.43
C PRO A 14 6.29 -7.14 -1.69
N THR A 15 5.32 -7.90 -1.18
CA THR A 15 3.88 -7.65 -1.33
C THR A 15 3.31 -6.76 -0.22
N GLY A 16 4.14 -6.34 0.75
CA GLY A 16 3.75 -5.45 1.84
C GLY A 16 3.75 -3.99 1.42
N GLY A 17 2.62 -3.28 1.57
CA GLY A 17 2.52 -1.87 1.17
C GLY A 17 3.59 -0.98 1.82
N LEU A 18 3.87 -1.18 3.12
CA LEU A 18 4.91 -0.44 3.84
C LEU A 18 6.31 -0.76 3.28
N THR A 19 6.60 -2.03 3.01
CA THR A 19 7.85 -2.45 2.35
C THR A 19 8.01 -1.79 0.99
N THR A 20 6.95 -1.78 0.19
CA THR A 20 6.97 -1.17 -1.15
C THR A 20 7.29 0.32 -1.08
N VAL A 21 6.61 1.06 -0.20
CA VAL A 21 6.88 2.50 0.02
C VAL A 21 8.34 2.73 0.40
N MET A 22 8.80 2.03 1.42
CA MET A 22 10.15 2.19 1.94
C MET A 22 11.21 1.84 0.90
N MET A 23 11.05 0.73 0.14
CA MET A 23 11.96 0.34 -0.92
C MET A 23 11.94 1.32 -2.10
N ASN A 24 10.79 1.91 -2.42
CA ASN A 24 10.73 2.96 -3.44
C ASN A 24 11.58 4.18 -3.04
N TYR A 25 11.48 4.65 -1.80
CA TYR A 25 12.36 5.72 -1.32
C TYR A 25 13.82 5.30 -1.31
N TYR A 26 14.12 4.10 -0.81
CA TYR A 26 15.48 3.59 -0.76
C TYR A 26 16.17 3.53 -2.14
N ARG A 27 15.45 3.12 -3.17
CA ARG A 27 15.94 3.08 -4.56
C ARG A 27 16.28 4.47 -5.12
N MET A 28 15.60 5.52 -4.63
CA MET A 28 15.73 6.90 -5.09
C MET A 28 16.70 7.73 -4.24
N MET A 29 17.10 7.23 -3.06
CA MET A 29 18.02 7.96 -2.17
C MET A 29 19.44 8.06 -2.73
N ASN A 30 20.09 9.19 -2.45
CA ASN A 30 21.52 9.35 -2.68
C ASN A 30 22.32 8.56 -1.64
N LYS A 31 22.85 7.41 -2.03
CA LYS A 31 23.57 6.47 -1.17
C LYS A 31 25.01 6.93 -0.84
N GLU A 32 25.49 7.98 -1.47
CA GLU A 32 26.79 8.59 -1.12
C GLU A 32 26.71 9.44 0.16
N GLU A 33 25.52 9.97 0.47
CA GLU A 33 25.30 10.81 1.65
C GLU A 33 24.89 10.01 2.89
N VAL A 34 24.11 8.94 2.69
CA VAL A 34 23.50 8.16 3.78
C VAL A 34 23.64 6.68 3.52
N LYS A 35 24.26 5.96 4.45
CA LYS A 35 24.20 4.51 4.51
C LYS A 35 22.94 4.08 5.27
N ILE A 36 22.18 3.16 4.69
CA ILE A 36 20.96 2.63 5.29
C ILE A 36 21.12 1.14 5.49
N ASP A 37 20.84 0.66 6.70
CA ASP A 37 20.66 -0.75 6.99
C ASP A 37 19.22 -1.00 7.48
N PHE A 38 18.74 -2.23 7.34
CA PHE A 38 17.35 -2.58 7.60
C PHE A 38 17.22 -3.57 8.75
N ALA A 39 16.13 -3.44 9.51
CA ALA A 39 15.79 -4.42 10.55
C ALA A 39 14.28 -4.67 10.58
N SER A 40 13.90 -5.94 10.71
CA SER A 40 12.53 -6.37 10.99
C SER A 40 12.51 -7.71 11.73
N THR A 41 11.33 -8.23 12.06
CA THR A 41 11.20 -9.47 12.84
C THR A 41 11.09 -10.75 12.01
N ASN A 42 10.86 -10.65 10.71
CA ASN A 42 10.80 -11.81 9.82
C ASN A 42 12.10 -11.98 9.04
N ASN A 43 12.26 -13.14 8.42
CA ASN A 43 13.29 -13.36 7.41
C ASN A 43 12.72 -12.96 6.04
N PRO A 44 13.21 -11.89 5.40
CA PRO A 44 12.69 -11.47 4.11
C PRO A 44 13.10 -12.43 3.00
N PRO A 45 12.34 -12.49 1.89
CA PRO A 45 12.74 -13.28 0.72
C PRO A 45 14.09 -12.85 0.15
N GLN A 46 14.84 -13.84 -0.39
CA GLN A 46 16.19 -13.65 -0.91
C GLN A 46 16.28 -12.48 -1.91
N VAL A 47 15.29 -12.29 -2.76
CA VAL A 47 15.23 -11.20 -3.74
C VAL A 47 15.36 -9.81 -3.11
N LEU A 48 14.78 -9.59 -1.91
CA LEU A 48 14.93 -8.33 -1.18
C LEU A 48 16.32 -8.22 -0.54
N LEU A 49 16.84 -9.33 0.00
CA LEU A 49 18.18 -9.35 0.58
C LEU A 49 19.23 -9.05 -0.49
N ASP A 50 19.13 -9.68 -1.66
CA ASP A 50 20.04 -9.45 -2.79
C ASP A 50 20.02 -7.98 -3.23
N GLU A 51 18.83 -7.36 -3.29
CA GLU A 51 18.69 -5.95 -3.68
C GLU A 51 19.37 -5.01 -2.68
N ILE A 52 19.15 -5.21 -1.38
CA ILE A 52 19.74 -4.34 -0.35
C ILE A 52 21.25 -4.55 -0.25
N HIS A 53 21.72 -5.80 -0.32
CA HIS A 53 23.16 -6.11 -0.28
C HIS A 53 23.90 -5.58 -1.51
N ALA A 54 23.30 -5.67 -2.71
CA ALA A 54 23.86 -5.09 -3.93
C ALA A 54 24.07 -3.57 -3.84
N SER A 55 23.36 -2.91 -2.94
CA SER A 55 23.49 -1.47 -2.66
C SER A 55 24.40 -1.15 -1.47
N GLY A 56 25.09 -2.16 -0.90
CA GLY A 56 25.98 -1.98 0.26
C GLY A 56 25.28 -1.84 1.61
N SER A 57 23.99 -2.16 1.67
CA SER A 57 23.18 -2.17 2.90
C SER A 57 23.13 -3.56 3.52
N GLU A 58 22.90 -3.61 4.82
CA GLU A 58 22.78 -4.84 5.58
C GLU A 58 21.35 -5.04 6.10
N TYR A 59 20.97 -6.28 6.34
CA TYR A 59 19.73 -6.65 6.97
C TYR A 59 19.98 -7.35 8.32
N CYS A 60 19.30 -6.90 9.36
CA CYS A 60 19.36 -7.49 10.70
C CYS A 60 17.99 -8.03 11.11
N GLN A 61 17.90 -9.34 11.34
CA GLN A 61 16.70 -9.95 11.90
C GLN A 61 16.61 -9.70 13.41
N LEU A 62 15.47 -9.15 13.84
CA LEU A 62 15.14 -8.94 15.24
C LEU A 62 14.28 -10.10 15.80
N PRO A 63 14.29 -10.36 17.11
CA PRO A 63 13.34 -11.27 17.74
C PRO A 63 11.89 -10.84 17.50
N ASP A 64 10.93 -11.77 17.64
CA ASP A 64 9.49 -11.44 17.54
C ASP A 64 9.12 -10.35 18.56
N ARG A 65 8.37 -9.33 18.12
CA ARG A 65 7.87 -8.23 18.96
C ARG A 65 6.99 -8.70 20.13
N LYS A 66 6.40 -9.89 20.05
CA LYS A 66 5.67 -10.51 21.17
C LYS A 66 6.60 -10.81 22.36
N ASN A 67 7.88 -11.10 22.10
CA ASN A 67 8.89 -11.19 23.15
C ASN A 67 9.50 -9.80 23.40
N VAL A 68 8.73 -8.96 24.09
CA VAL A 68 9.02 -7.54 24.30
C VAL A 68 10.44 -7.29 24.82
N LEU A 69 10.90 -8.05 25.83
CA LEU A 69 12.22 -7.86 26.41
C LEU A 69 13.34 -8.23 25.44
N ALA A 70 13.25 -9.42 24.82
CA ALA A 70 14.25 -9.86 23.85
C ALA A 70 14.36 -8.90 22.68
N TYR A 71 13.19 -8.47 22.13
CA TYR A 71 13.13 -7.50 21.03
C TYR A 71 13.76 -6.17 21.43
N PHE A 72 13.37 -5.60 22.57
CA PHE A 72 13.85 -4.31 23.04
C PHE A 72 15.38 -4.29 23.23
N PHE A 73 15.93 -5.30 23.91
CA PHE A 73 17.38 -5.35 24.16
C PHE A 73 18.19 -5.67 22.90
N ALA A 74 17.68 -6.50 21.99
CA ALA A 74 18.30 -6.75 20.69
C ALA A 74 18.36 -5.47 19.85
N LEU A 75 17.24 -4.74 19.74
CA LEU A 75 17.18 -3.48 19.02
C LEU A 75 18.06 -2.41 19.65
N LYS A 76 18.04 -2.27 20.98
CA LYS A 76 18.94 -1.36 21.70
C LYS A 76 20.41 -1.67 21.41
N LYS A 77 20.81 -2.96 21.39
CA LYS A 77 22.17 -3.38 21.05
C LYS A 77 22.52 -3.01 19.62
N LEU A 78 21.62 -3.28 18.68
CA LEU A 78 21.79 -2.98 17.26
C LEU A 78 21.96 -1.48 17.02
N CYS A 79 21.16 -0.64 17.67
CA CYS A 79 21.19 0.82 17.52
C CYS A 79 22.54 1.47 17.81
N ARG A 80 23.39 0.87 18.65
CA ARG A 80 24.67 1.48 19.09
C ARG A 80 25.66 1.79 17.97
N GLY A 81 25.47 1.23 16.77
CA GLY A 81 26.34 1.46 15.60
C GLY A 81 25.83 2.55 14.65
N TYR A 82 24.70 3.22 14.96
CA TYR A 82 24.04 4.13 14.05
C TYR A 82 23.94 5.56 14.58
N ASP A 83 23.97 6.54 13.66
CA ASP A 83 23.77 7.96 13.95
C ASP A 83 22.29 8.29 14.15
N GLY A 84 21.42 7.54 13.48
CA GLY A 84 19.98 7.74 13.51
C GLY A 84 19.19 6.46 13.30
N MET A 85 17.90 6.52 13.66
CA MET A 85 16.93 5.46 13.43
C MET A 85 15.68 6.05 12.75
N HIS A 86 15.21 5.39 11.71
CA HIS A 86 13.96 5.68 11.03
C HIS A 86 13.00 4.51 11.17
N VAL A 87 11.93 4.71 11.91
CA VAL A 87 10.93 3.66 12.20
C VAL A 87 9.73 3.84 11.29
N HIS A 88 9.39 2.83 10.53
CA HIS A 88 8.15 2.74 9.76
C HIS A 88 7.11 1.97 10.56
N ALA A 89 6.00 2.64 10.90
CA ALA A 89 4.97 2.11 11.79
C ALA A 89 3.56 2.61 11.44
N ASN A 90 2.55 2.00 12.08
CA ASN A 90 1.14 2.33 11.87
C ASN A 90 0.43 2.76 13.16
N SER A 91 1.16 2.94 14.26
CA SER A 91 0.56 3.31 15.56
C SER A 91 1.61 3.75 16.58
N ALA A 92 1.16 4.33 17.71
CA ALA A 92 1.99 4.69 18.85
C ALA A 92 2.66 3.50 19.57
N MET A 93 2.31 2.26 19.19
CA MET A 93 3.02 1.07 19.67
C MET A 93 4.50 1.04 19.26
N ALA A 94 4.90 1.86 18.29
CA ALA A 94 6.31 2.07 17.91
C ALA A 94 7.11 2.86 18.97
N VAL A 95 6.49 3.23 20.09
CA VAL A 95 7.19 3.79 21.25
C VAL A 95 8.30 2.88 21.74
N MET A 96 8.14 1.57 21.61
CA MET A 96 9.14 0.58 22.03
C MET A 96 10.45 0.74 21.25
N GLU A 97 10.36 0.90 19.92
CA GLU A 97 11.51 1.13 19.03
C GLU A 97 12.19 2.46 19.38
N LEU A 98 11.40 3.52 19.56
CA LEU A 98 11.92 4.83 19.92
C LEU A 98 12.61 4.84 21.27
N GLN A 99 12.06 4.14 22.29
CA GLN A 99 12.68 4.00 23.59
C GLN A 99 13.99 3.20 23.52
N ALA A 100 14.05 2.12 22.73
CA ALA A 100 15.29 1.37 22.52
C ALA A 100 16.38 2.26 21.92
N ALA A 101 16.04 3.13 20.96
CA ALA A 101 16.96 4.10 20.37
C ALA A 101 17.43 5.16 21.40
N ILE A 102 16.52 5.68 22.23
CA ILE A 102 16.87 6.63 23.30
C ILE A 102 17.88 5.98 24.28
N TRP A 103 17.59 4.76 24.72
CA TRP A 103 18.46 4.03 25.64
C TRP A 103 19.79 3.59 25.01
N ALA A 104 19.89 3.56 23.68
CA ALA A 104 21.13 3.35 22.94
C ALA A 104 21.92 4.66 22.71
N GLY A 105 21.33 5.83 23.00
CA GLY A 105 21.96 7.15 22.78
C GLY A 105 21.78 7.72 21.39
N ILE A 106 20.86 7.16 20.56
CA ILE A 106 20.55 7.66 19.21
C ILE A 106 19.94 9.07 19.30
N LYS A 107 20.55 10.04 18.64
CA LYS A 107 20.09 11.44 18.63
C LYS A 107 19.02 11.71 17.58
N ILE A 108 19.11 11.10 16.39
CA ILE A 108 18.17 11.28 15.29
C ILE A 108 17.16 10.12 15.33
N ARG A 109 15.92 10.41 15.68
CA ARG A 109 14.83 9.42 15.77
C ARG A 109 13.65 9.88 14.94
N ILE A 110 13.56 9.30 13.75
CA ILE A 110 12.50 9.59 12.78
C ILE A 110 11.42 8.53 12.93
N ILE A 111 10.17 8.95 13.01
CA ILE A 111 9.03 8.06 12.95
C ILE A 111 8.19 8.37 11.73
N HIS A 112 7.82 7.35 10.97
CA HIS A 112 7.03 7.48 9.74
C HIS A 112 5.73 6.67 9.85
N ASN A 113 4.61 7.37 9.91
CA ASN A 113 3.29 6.77 10.02
C ASN A 113 2.66 6.55 8.64
N HIS A 114 2.11 5.34 8.44
CA HIS A 114 1.50 4.92 7.17
C HIS A 114 0.00 4.61 7.28
N SER A 115 -0.64 4.94 8.40
CA SER A 115 -2.06 4.65 8.63
C SER A 115 -2.76 5.81 9.31
N SER A 116 -4.03 6.02 8.98
CA SER A 116 -4.92 6.97 9.66
C SER A 116 -5.73 6.35 10.80
N ARG A 117 -5.55 5.05 11.10
CA ARG A 117 -6.24 4.31 12.17
C ARG A 117 -5.37 3.20 12.74
N SER A 118 -5.69 2.77 13.97
CA SER A 118 -5.07 1.61 14.62
C SER A 118 -6.13 0.56 14.99
N GLN A 119 -5.79 -0.71 14.85
CA GLN A 119 -6.62 -1.82 15.34
C GLN A 119 -6.67 -1.88 16.89
N HIS A 120 -5.71 -1.26 17.57
CA HIS A 120 -5.55 -1.27 19.03
C HIS A 120 -5.71 0.13 19.63
N ASN A 121 -6.88 0.73 19.49
CA ASN A 121 -7.14 2.13 19.88
C ASN A 121 -6.80 2.42 21.35
N LEU A 122 -7.14 1.55 22.29
CA LEU A 122 -6.85 1.76 23.72
C LEU A 122 -5.35 1.79 24.02
N LEU A 123 -4.59 0.83 23.49
CA LEU A 123 -3.13 0.79 23.66
C LEU A 123 -2.48 1.97 22.95
N ASN A 124 -2.98 2.34 21.78
CA ASN A 124 -2.49 3.51 21.06
C ASN A 124 -2.64 4.79 21.90
N GLN A 125 -3.79 5.00 22.53
CA GLN A 125 -4.03 6.15 23.41
C GLN A 125 -3.15 6.12 24.66
N LEU A 126 -2.96 4.96 25.28
CA LEU A 126 -2.14 4.79 26.47
C LEU A 126 -0.67 5.23 26.23
N PHE A 127 -0.11 4.84 25.07
CA PHE A 127 1.28 5.13 24.74
C PHE A 127 1.49 6.48 24.04
N LEU A 128 0.44 7.15 23.59
CA LEU A 128 0.53 8.34 22.73
C LEU A 128 1.38 9.47 23.34
N SER A 129 1.24 9.73 24.64
CA SER A 129 1.99 10.80 25.31
C SER A 129 3.49 10.54 25.33
N LEU A 130 3.90 9.30 25.68
CA LEU A 130 5.31 8.89 25.69
C LEU A 130 5.85 8.83 24.26
N TYR A 131 5.07 8.30 23.33
CA TYR A 131 5.41 8.23 21.91
C TYR A 131 5.74 9.61 21.34
N ARG A 132 4.88 10.62 21.57
CA ARG A 132 5.08 11.99 21.08
C ARG A 132 6.31 12.70 21.63
N ARG A 133 6.83 12.25 22.77
CA ARG A 133 8.07 12.76 23.37
C ARG A 133 9.33 12.00 22.96
N SER A 134 9.19 10.90 22.24
CA SER A 134 10.29 9.95 21.98
C SER A 134 10.99 10.14 20.63
N PHE A 135 10.36 10.75 19.65
CA PHE A 135 10.96 11.05 18.35
C PHE A 135 11.52 12.47 18.28
N THR A 136 12.41 12.71 17.35
CA THR A 136 12.95 14.04 17.02
C THR A 136 12.32 14.62 15.75
N GLN A 137 11.81 13.74 14.87
CA GLN A 137 11.13 14.12 13.65
C GLN A 137 9.98 13.15 13.38
N ALA A 138 8.79 13.69 13.07
CA ALA A 138 7.65 12.93 12.63
C ALA A 138 7.43 13.10 11.13
N VAL A 139 7.08 12.00 10.47
CA VAL A 139 6.72 11.93 9.05
C VAL A 139 5.42 11.14 8.92
N ALA A 140 4.56 11.50 7.98
CA ALA A 140 3.33 10.78 7.68
C ALA A 140 3.10 10.68 6.17
N CYS A 141 2.47 9.61 5.72
CA CYS A 141 2.17 9.39 4.30
C CYS A 141 1.04 10.30 3.76
N SER A 142 0.23 10.89 4.65
CA SER A 142 -0.81 11.89 4.34
C SER A 142 -1.03 12.80 5.53
N ASP A 143 -1.71 13.94 5.29
CA ASP A 143 -2.05 14.89 6.36
C ASP A 143 -2.98 14.25 7.38
N GLU A 144 -3.98 13.47 6.96
CA GLU A 144 -4.91 12.77 7.85
C GLU A 144 -4.18 11.72 8.72
N ALA A 145 -3.22 11.00 8.15
CA ALA A 145 -2.42 10.03 8.90
C ALA A 145 -1.51 10.73 9.93
N GLY A 146 -0.99 11.90 9.58
CA GLY A 146 -0.20 12.73 10.49
C GLY A 146 -1.04 13.34 11.60
N GLU A 147 -2.15 13.98 11.27
CA GLU A 147 -3.06 14.59 12.24
C GLU A 147 -3.60 13.59 13.25
N TRP A 148 -3.97 12.40 12.78
CA TRP A 148 -4.46 11.33 13.64
C TRP A 148 -3.46 10.94 14.73
N LEU A 149 -2.17 10.81 14.40
CA LEU A 149 -1.17 10.27 15.33
C LEU A 149 -0.37 11.38 16.05
N TYR A 150 -0.05 12.45 15.35
CA TYR A 150 0.82 13.52 15.86
C TYR A 150 0.05 14.77 16.31
N GLY A 151 -1.18 14.98 15.85
CA GLY A 151 -1.95 16.22 15.98
C GLY A 151 -1.72 17.13 14.79
N LYS A 152 -2.35 18.30 14.79
CA LYS A 152 -2.42 19.22 13.63
C LYS A 152 -1.07 19.79 13.17
N ASN A 153 -0.03 19.72 14.00
CA ASN A 153 1.27 20.31 13.69
C ASN A 153 2.40 19.39 14.12
N GLY A 154 3.61 19.64 13.60
CA GLY A 154 4.83 18.96 14.08
C GLY A 154 5.22 17.70 13.30
N PHE A 155 4.69 17.51 12.09
CA PHE A 155 5.12 16.45 11.18
C PHE A 155 5.33 16.97 9.76
N ILE A 156 6.06 16.19 8.98
CA ILE A 156 6.25 16.39 7.53
C ILE A 156 5.39 15.39 6.80
N THR A 157 4.59 15.85 5.84
CA THR A 157 3.87 14.95 4.94
C THR A 157 4.80 14.54 3.81
N LEU A 158 5.12 13.24 3.77
CA LEU A 158 5.91 12.60 2.71
C LEU A 158 5.03 11.60 1.99
N ARG A 159 4.51 12.01 0.84
CA ARG A 159 3.58 11.20 0.04
C ARG A 159 4.26 9.94 -0.46
N ASN A 160 3.50 8.83 -0.46
CA ASN A 160 3.99 7.59 -1.04
C ASN A 160 4.33 7.79 -2.52
N ALA A 161 5.58 7.49 -2.88
CA ALA A 161 6.08 7.62 -4.24
C ALA A 161 6.24 6.26 -4.92
N ILE A 162 6.06 6.24 -6.23
CA ILE A 162 6.32 5.09 -7.09
C ILE A 162 7.28 5.47 -8.22
N ASN A 163 7.91 4.48 -8.82
CA ASN A 163 8.61 4.70 -10.09
C ASN A 163 7.58 4.59 -11.23
N ALA A 164 7.00 5.70 -11.62
CA ALA A 164 5.93 5.76 -12.62
C ALA A 164 6.34 5.14 -13.98
N LYS A 165 7.62 5.20 -14.36
CA LYS A 165 8.14 4.60 -15.62
C LYS A 165 7.90 3.09 -15.68
N ARG A 166 7.87 2.40 -14.54
CA ARG A 166 7.60 0.96 -14.48
C ARG A 166 6.16 0.59 -14.81
N PHE A 167 5.23 1.54 -14.62
CA PHE A 167 3.79 1.34 -14.80
C PHE A 167 3.29 1.84 -16.16
N LYS A 168 4.18 2.37 -17.00
CA LYS A 168 3.81 2.91 -18.31
C LYS A 168 2.99 1.87 -19.10
N PHE A 169 1.90 2.36 -19.73
CA PHE A 169 1.03 1.51 -20.52
C PHE A 169 1.79 0.92 -21.72
N ASP A 170 1.58 -0.37 -21.97
CA ASP A 170 2.21 -1.13 -23.03
C ASP A 170 1.16 -2.09 -23.64
N VAL A 171 0.82 -1.86 -24.89
CA VAL A 171 -0.19 -2.66 -25.61
C VAL A 171 0.23 -4.12 -25.79
N VAL A 172 1.52 -4.41 -25.94
CA VAL A 172 2.02 -5.78 -26.10
C VAL A 172 1.88 -6.54 -24.79
N LYS A 173 2.28 -5.92 -23.67
CA LYS A 173 2.09 -6.49 -22.32
C LYS A 173 0.61 -6.69 -22.02
N ARG A 174 -0.26 -5.75 -22.44
CA ARG A 174 -1.70 -5.90 -22.29
C ARG A 174 -2.21 -7.17 -22.96
N LEU A 175 -1.85 -7.41 -24.22
CA LEU A 175 -2.26 -8.62 -24.94
C LEU A 175 -1.76 -9.88 -24.25
N ILE A 176 -0.49 -9.91 -23.85
CA ILE A 176 0.11 -11.04 -23.15
C ILE A 176 -0.61 -11.32 -21.82
N MET A 177 -0.86 -10.29 -21.01
CA MET A 177 -1.46 -10.47 -19.69
C MET A 177 -2.95 -10.84 -19.79
N ARG A 178 -3.69 -10.29 -20.74
CA ARG A 178 -5.08 -10.71 -21.00
C ARG A 178 -5.14 -12.18 -21.43
N HIS A 179 -4.28 -12.59 -22.33
CA HIS A 179 -4.16 -14.00 -22.72
C HIS A 179 -3.82 -14.91 -21.53
N ASN A 180 -2.87 -14.52 -20.67
CA ASN A 180 -2.47 -15.29 -19.48
C ASN A 180 -3.60 -15.46 -18.46
N PHE A 181 -4.50 -14.48 -18.35
CA PHE A 181 -5.67 -14.56 -17.49
C PHE A 181 -6.91 -15.17 -18.20
N GLY A 182 -6.80 -15.50 -19.49
CA GLY A 182 -7.90 -16.06 -20.29
C GLY A 182 -8.98 -15.05 -20.64
N PHE A 183 -8.65 -13.74 -20.65
CA PHE A 183 -9.61 -12.70 -21.06
C PHE A 183 -9.71 -12.57 -22.57
N GLY A 184 -10.93 -12.54 -23.09
CA GLY A 184 -11.22 -12.21 -24.48
C GLY A 184 -10.99 -10.73 -24.79
N ASP A 185 -10.76 -10.41 -26.06
CA ASP A 185 -10.47 -9.03 -26.49
C ASP A 185 -11.64 -8.06 -26.24
N ASP A 186 -12.86 -8.57 -26.26
CA ASP A 186 -14.12 -7.82 -26.07
C ASP A 186 -14.64 -7.84 -24.59
N GLU A 187 -13.93 -8.49 -23.70
CA GLU A 187 -14.29 -8.50 -22.28
C GLU A 187 -13.78 -7.23 -21.57
N TYR A 188 -14.61 -6.66 -20.71
CA TYR A 188 -14.25 -5.51 -19.87
C TYR A 188 -13.78 -5.95 -18.51
N VAL A 189 -12.52 -5.68 -18.18
CA VAL A 189 -11.87 -6.18 -16.97
C VAL A 189 -11.83 -5.11 -15.90
N ILE A 190 -12.57 -5.34 -14.82
CA ILE A 190 -12.49 -4.55 -13.57
C ILE A 190 -11.38 -5.16 -12.70
N GLY A 191 -10.46 -4.33 -12.22
CA GLY A 191 -9.36 -4.78 -11.38
C GLY A 191 -9.39 -4.19 -9.98
N HIS A 192 -8.91 -4.98 -9.01
CA HIS A 192 -8.64 -4.52 -7.64
C HIS A 192 -7.35 -5.16 -7.13
N ILE A 193 -6.53 -4.36 -6.46
CA ILE A 193 -5.29 -4.81 -5.81
C ILE A 193 -5.34 -4.44 -4.33
N GLY A 194 -5.31 -5.44 -3.46
CA GLY A 194 -5.31 -5.21 -2.02
C GLY A 194 -5.28 -6.48 -1.18
N LYS A 195 -4.74 -6.38 0.04
CA LYS A 195 -4.81 -7.46 1.01
C LYS A 195 -6.27 -7.78 1.36
N PHE A 196 -6.63 -9.06 1.45
CA PHE A 196 -8.00 -9.46 1.83
C PHE A 196 -8.21 -9.23 3.33
N MET A 197 -8.61 -8.00 3.66
CA MET A 197 -8.88 -7.50 4.99
C MET A 197 -10.07 -6.55 4.99
N GLU A 198 -10.64 -6.28 6.17
CA GLU A 198 -11.85 -5.48 6.33
C GLU A 198 -11.77 -4.12 5.63
N ALA A 199 -10.64 -3.40 5.79
CA ALA A 199 -10.45 -2.09 5.20
C ALA A 199 -10.67 -2.04 3.68
N LYS A 200 -10.40 -3.13 2.95
CA LYS A 200 -10.51 -3.19 1.49
C LYS A 200 -11.92 -3.48 0.96
N ASN A 201 -12.82 -3.92 1.85
CA ASN A 201 -14.26 -4.07 1.57
C ASN A 201 -14.60 -4.96 0.35
N HIS A 202 -13.91 -6.09 0.22
CA HIS A 202 -14.10 -7.01 -0.90
C HIS A 202 -15.55 -7.51 -1.07
N PRO A 203 -16.34 -7.79 0.00
CA PRO A 203 -17.73 -8.18 -0.18
C PRO A 203 -18.55 -7.13 -0.93
N PHE A 204 -18.38 -5.85 -0.61
CA PHE A 204 -19.04 -4.76 -1.33
C PHE A 204 -18.56 -4.66 -2.79
N LEU A 205 -17.26 -4.81 -3.03
CA LEU A 205 -16.69 -4.83 -4.38
C LEU A 205 -17.32 -5.93 -5.25
N ILE A 206 -17.47 -7.14 -4.69
CA ILE A 206 -18.11 -8.28 -5.38
C ILE A 206 -19.59 -7.98 -5.64
N GLU A 207 -20.29 -7.35 -4.70
CA GLU A 207 -21.69 -6.94 -4.88
C GLU A 207 -21.82 -5.92 -6.03
N VAL A 208 -20.97 -4.88 -6.07
CA VAL A 208 -20.92 -3.90 -7.17
C VAL A 208 -20.67 -4.61 -8.50
N PHE A 209 -19.66 -5.50 -8.55
CA PHE A 209 -19.34 -6.26 -9.75
C PHE A 209 -20.53 -7.12 -10.22
N THR A 210 -21.20 -7.82 -9.32
CA THR A 210 -22.34 -8.66 -9.63
C THR A 210 -23.46 -7.87 -10.32
N LYS A 211 -23.78 -6.70 -9.79
CA LYS A 211 -24.79 -5.79 -10.36
C LYS A 211 -24.35 -5.25 -11.72
N TYR A 212 -23.08 -4.86 -11.83
CA TYR A 212 -22.51 -4.40 -13.10
C TYR A 212 -22.49 -5.52 -14.16
N HIS A 213 -22.10 -6.74 -13.77
CA HIS A 213 -22.07 -7.90 -14.68
C HIS A 213 -23.47 -8.26 -15.24
N ALA A 214 -24.52 -8.07 -14.45
CA ALA A 214 -25.88 -8.24 -14.91
C ALA A 214 -26.27 -7.23 -16.02
N LEU A 215 -25.68 -6.02 -16.01
CA LEU A 215 -25.86 -4.99 -17.05
C LEU A 215 -24.91 -5.20 -18.24
N GLN A 216 -23.72 -5.73 -17.98
CA GLN A 216 -22.63 -5.92 -18.94
C GLN A 216 -22.06 -7.34 -18.85
N PRO A 217 -22.72 -8.34 -19.47
CA PRO A 217 -22.34 -9.76 -19.33
C PRO A 217 -20.92 -10.11 -19.82
N LYS A 218 -20.32 -9.26 -20.65
CA LYS A 218 -18.92 -9.38 -21.10
C LYS A 218 -17.94 -8.69 -20.14
N SER A 219 -18.20 -8.70 -18.84
CA SER A 219 -17.30 -8.15 -17.85
C SER A 219 -16.63 -9.24 -17.00
N LYS A 220 -15.43 -8.98 -16.56
CA LYS A 220 -14.66 -9.85 -15.65
C LYS A 220 -14.15 -9.03 -14.47
N LEU A 221 -13.96 -9.71 -13.33
CA LEU A 221 -13.33 -9.12 -12.14
C LEU A 221 -12.00 -9.82 -11.86
N LEU A 222 -10.93 -9.07 -11.77
CA LEU A 222 -9.60 -9.55 -11.43
C LEU A 222 -9.21 -9.03 -10.05
N LEU A 223 -9.12 -9.94 -9.06
CA LEU A 223 -8.73 -9.64 -7.69
C LEU A 223 -7.29 -10.09 -7.43
N ILE A 224 -6.42 -9.14 -7.13
CA ILE A 224 -5.01 -9.38 -6.82
C ILE A 224 -4.78 -9.15 -5.33
N GLY A 225 -4.32 -10.17 -4.64
CA GLY A 225 -4.06 -10.15 -3.22
C GLY A 225 -4.42 -11.45 -2.53
N ASP A 226 -4.17 -11.49 -1.23
CA ASP A 226 -4.53 -12.57 -0.31
C ASP A 226 -4.65 -11.99 1.10
N GLY A 227 -5.20 -12.73 2.05
CA GLY A 227 -5.31 -12.28 3.43
C GLY A 227 -6.23 -13.14 4.28
N GLU A 228 -6.35 -12.75 5.55
CA GLU A 228 -7.14 -13.48 6.55
C GLU A 228 -8.63 -13.60 6.21
N LEU A 229 -9.16 -12.68 5.40
CA LEU A 229 -10.57 -12.69 4.97
C LEU A 229 -10.80 -13.37 3.60
N ARG A 230 -9.83 -14.14 3.08
CA ARG A 230 -9.98 -14.85 1.80
C ARG A 230 -11.26 -15.69 1.75
N HIS A 231 -11.56 -16.42 2.83
CA HIS A 231 -12.75 -17.26 2.93
C HIS A 231 -14.06 -16.45 2.77
N LEU A 232 -14.09 -15.18 3.23
CA LEU A 232 -15.26 -14.30 3.05
C LEU A 232 -15.37 -13.79 1.61
N VAL A 233 -14.24 -13.57 0.94
CA VAL A 233 -14.21 -13.18 -0.48
C VAL A 233 -14.77 -14.33 -1.33
N GLU A 234 -14.28 -15.55 -1.13
CA GLU A 234 -14.75 -16.75 -1.82
C GLU A 234 -16.25 -17.00 -1.55
N ALA A 235 -16.69 -16.91 -0.29
CA ALA A 235 -18.10 -17.03 0.06
C ALA A 235 -18.99 -15.95 -0.59
N ALA A 236 -18.48 -14.73 -0.75
CA ALA A 236 -19.21 -13.66 -1.45
C ALA A 236 -19.34 -13.94 -2.95
N ILE A 237 -18.30 -14.48 -3.60
CA ILE A 237 -18.32 -14.92 -5.00
C ILE A 237 -19.35 -16.02 -5.21
N ASP A 238 -19.33 -17.06 -4.37
CA ASP A 238 -20.27 -18.18 -4.43
C ASP A 238 -21.72 -17.74 -4.21
N LYS A 239 -21.95 -16.91 -3.19
CA LYS A 239 -23.29 -16.36 -2.87
C LYS A 239 -23.88 -15.59 -4.04
N ASN A 240 -23.06 -14.82 -4.74
CA ASN A 240 -23.47 -14.01 -5.88
C ASN A 240 -23.45 -14.77 -7.21
N LYS A 241 -22.99 -16.04 -7.23
CA LYS A 241 -22.94 -16.91 -8.42
C LYS A 241 -22.14 -16.31 -9.58
N VAL A 242 -21.01 -15.67 -9.28
CA VAL A 242 -20.13 -15.03 -10.27
C VAL A 242 -18.76 -15.73 -10.40
N ASN A 243 -18.67 -17.01 -10.03
CA ASN A 243 -17.44 -17.82 -10.05
C ASN A 243 -16.74 -17.80 -11.42
N ASP A 244 -17.49 -17.90 -12.50
CA ASP A 244 -16.97 -17.96 -13.87
C ASP A 244 -16.46 -16.58 -14.39
N CYS A 245 -16.75 -15.52 -13.64
CA CYS A 245 -16.46 -14.15 -14.04
C CYS A 245 -15.44 -13.45 -13.11
N VAL A 246 -15.05 -14.10 -11.99
CA VAL A 246 -14.09 -13.57 -11.01
C VAL A 246 -12.83 -14.40 -10.99
N ILE A 247 -11.68 -13.76 -11.13
CA ILE A 247 -10.36 -14.40 -11.05
C ILE A 247 -9.68 -13.95 -9.77
N LEU A 248 -9.35 -14.89 -8.87
CA LEU A 248 -8.51 -14.68 -7.70
C LEU A 248 -7.05 -14.97 -8.08
N ALA A 249 -6.28 -13.93 -8.43
CA ALA A 249 -4.91 -14.07 -8.93
C ALA A 249 -3.85 -14.31 -7.83
N GLY A 250 -4.27 -14.28 -6.55
CA GLY A 250 -3.36 -14.43 -5.42
C GLY A 250 -2.37 -13.26 -5.29
N LEU A 251 -1.28 -13.50 -4.55
CA LEU A 251 -0.20 -12.52 -4.39
C LEU A 251 0.66 -12.47 -5.67
N ARG A 252 0.88 -11.27 -6.19
CA ARG A 252 1.68 -11.03 -7.40
C ARG A 252 2.82 -10.06 -7.10
N SER A 253 3.97 -10.26 -7.72
CA SER A 253 5.13 -9.35 -7.70
C SER A 253 5.27 -8.51 -8.99
N ASP A 254 4.56 -8.90 -10.04
CA ASP A 254 4.55 -8.29 -11.38
C ASP A 254 3.35 -7.33 -11.58
N ILE A 255 3.03 -6.56 -10.54
CA ILE A 255 1.90 -5.61 -10.54
C ILE A 255 1.88 -4.67 -11.77
N PRO A 256 3.03 -4.10 -12.22
CA PRO A 256 3.06 -3.29 -13.43
C PRO A 256 2.51 -4.01 -14.67
N ASP A 257 2.77 -5.30 -14.80
CA ASP A 257 2.32 -6.11 -15.93
C ASP A 257 0.84 -6.53 -15.76
N VAL A 258 0.44 -6.92 -14.55
CA VAL A 258 -0.96 -7.26 -14.22
C VAL A 258 -1.90 -6.10 -14.50
N LEU A 259 -1.53 -4.88 -14.14
CA LEU A 259 -2.33 -3.68 -14.39
C LEU A 259 -2.60 -3.48 -15.89
N GLN A 260 -1.77 -3.99 -16.80
CA GLN A 260 -2.01 -3.86 -18.24
C GLN A 260 -3.26 -4.62 -18.70
N ALA A 261 -3.65 -5.71 -18.03
CA ALA A 261 -4.83 -6.49 -18.38
C ALA A 261 -6.16 -5.81 -18.03
N ILE A 262 -6.15 -4.84 -17.11
CA ILE A 262 -7.31 -4.18 -16.51
C ILE A 262 -7.79 -3.03 -17.41
N ASP A 263 -9.08 -2.72 -17.37
CA ASP A 263 -9.71 -1.59 -18.07
C ASP A 263 -10.09 -0.46 -17.11
N ILE A 264 -10.51 -0.81 -15.90
CA ILE A 264 -10.86 0.14 -14.85
C ILE A 264 -10.47 -0.40 -13.47
N PHE A 265 -9.99 0.46 -12.58
CA PHE A 265 -9.61 0.11 -11.24
C PHE A 265 -10.70 0.48 -10.23
N LEU A 266 -11.21 -0.51 -9.48
CA LEU A 266 -12.27 -0.32 -8.49
C LEU A 266 -11.73 -0.49 -7.07
N PHE A 267 -11.92 0.51 -6.20
CA PHE A 267 -11.30 0.56 -4.89
C PHE A 267 -12.24 1.09 -3.78
N PRO A 268 -13.22 0.27 -3.31
CA PRO A 268 -14.24 0.69 -2.36
C PRO A 268 -13.80 0.53 -0.90
N SER A 269 -12.55 0.88 -0.58
CA SER A 269 -12.00 0.77 0.78
C SER A 269 -12.77 1.61 1.79
N ILE A 270 -12.91 1.08 3.02
CA ILE A 270 -13.63 1.76 4.13
C ILE A 270 -12.76 2.86 4.74
N TYR A 271 -11.45 2.67 4.74
CA TYR A 271 -10.45 3.65 5.17
C TYR A 271 -9.07 3.31 4.59
N GLU A 272 -8.29 4.34 4.26
CA GLU A 272 -6.91 4.24 3.80
C GLU A 272 -6.10 5.47 4.22
N GLY A 273 -4.79 5.29 4.35
CA GLY A 273 -3.86 6.40 4.44
C GLY A 273 -3.60 6.98 3.03
N MET A 274 -2.69 6.35 2.29
CA MET A 274 -2.41 6.67 0.88
C MET A 274 -2.16 5.37 0.12
N PRO A 275 -3.18 4.77 -0.51
CA PRO A 275 -3.09 3.45 -1.15
C PRO A 275 -2.23 3.51 -2.41
N LEU A 276 -1.06 2.84 -2.40
CA LEU A 276 -0.17 2.76 -3.55
C LEU A 276 -0.84 2.15 -4.77
N SER A 277 -1.69 1.14 -4.59
CA SER A 277 -2.35 0.46 -5.71
C SER A 277 -3.22 1.40 -6.56
N VAL A 278 -3.81 2.43 -5.96
CA VAL A 278 -4.54 3.48 -6.69
C VAL A 278 -3.57 4.40 -7.45
N VAL A 279 -2.43 4.74 -6.85
CA VAL A 279 -1.37 5.53 -7.49
C VAL A 279 -0.78 4.77 -8.68
N GLU A 280 -0.49 3.48 -8.50
CA GLU A 280 0.03 2.57 -9.52
C GLU A 280 -0.95 2.39 -10.69
N ALA A 281 -2.24 2.24 -10.40
CA ALA A 281 -3.29 2.14 -11.40
C ALA A 281 -3.36 3.42 -12.26
N GLN A 282 -3.34 4.59 -11.64
CA GLN A 282 -3.32 5.88 -12.35
C GLN A 282 -2.07 6.05 -13.20
N ALA A 283 -0.88 5.67 -12.69
CA ALA A 283 0.37 5.72 -13.45
C ALA A 283 0.34 4.81 -14.68
N SER A 284 -0.46 3.72 -14.66
CA SER A 284 -0.67 2.87 -15.85
C SER A 284 -1.83 3.33 -16.74
N GLY A 285 -2.33 4.56 -16.55
CA GLY A 285 -3.40 5.16 -17.35
C GLY A 285 -4.78 4.57 -17.08
N LEU A 286 -4.97 3.84 -15.97
CA LEU A 286 -6.29 3.32 -15.61
C LEU A 286 -7.16 4.41 -14.98
N PRO A 287 -8.41 4.53 -15.41
CA PRO A 287 -9.39 5.26 -14.65
C PRO A 287 -9.67 4.53 -13.33
N CYS A 288 -9.91 5.28 -12.26
CA CYS A 288 -10.11 4.75 -10.92
C CYS A 288 -11.44 5.21 -10.35
N ILE A 289 -12.25 4.27 -9.89
CA ILE A 289 -13.43 4.54 -9.05
C ILE A 289 -13.08 4.09 -7.62
N ILE A 290 -13.04 5.03 -6.70
CA ILE A 290 -12.63 4.80 -5.32
C ILE A 290 -13.70 5.29 -4.35
N SER A 291 -13.65 4.88 -3.10
CA SER A 291 -14.56 5.40 -2.09
C SER A 291 -14.16 6.81 -1.64
N ASP A 292 -15.14 7.58 -1.17
CA ASP A 292 -14.95 8.88 -0.54
C ASP A 292 -14.22 8.82 0.82
N ALA A 293 -14.02 7.62 1.35
CA ALA A 293 -13.22 7.37 2.54
C ALA A 293 -11.71 7.34 2.28
N VAL A 294 -11.29 7.35 1.01
CA VAL A 294 -9.88 7.44 0.61
C VAL A 294 -9.50 8.91 0.47
N THR A 295 -8.32 9.29 0.98
CA THR A 295 -7.83 10.68 0.88
C THR A 295 -7.76 11.18 -0.57
N LYS A 296 -8.13 12.44 -0.79
CA LYS A 296 -7.99 13.10 -2.11
C LYS A 296 -6.54 13.26 -2.56
N MET A 297 -5.59 13.15 -1.63
CA MET A 297 -4.16 13.22 -1.95
C MET A 297 -3.70 12.09 -2.88
N VAL A 298 -4.48 11.01 -3.01
CA VAL A 298 -4.20 9.90 -3.93
C VAL A 298 -4.47 10.27 -5.41
N ASN A 299 -5.24 11.34 -5.66
CA ASN A 299 -5.59 11.76 -7.01
C ASN A 299 -4.40 12.45 -7.67
N ILE A 300 -3.73 11.74 -8.59
CA ILE A 300 -2.64 12.26 -9.41
C ILE A 300 -3.22 12.90 -10.67
N GLY A 301 -4.17 12.20 -11.31
CA GLY A 301 -4.84 12.65 -12.51
C GLY A 301 -6.31 13.00 -12.29
N GLU A 302 -6.98 13.39 -13.37
CA GLU A 302 -8.40 13.80 -13.37
C GLU A 302 -9.37 12.61 -13.47
N ASP A 303 -8.86 11.40 -13.80
CA ASP A 303 -9.70 10.20 -14.01
C ASP A 303 -9.88 9.40 -12.70
N VAL A 304 -9.86 10.06 -11.55
CA VAL A 304 -10.19 9.46 -10.25
C VAL A 304 -11.53 9.99 -9.79
N ILE A 305 -12.47 9.09 -9.64
CA ILE A 305 -13.82 9.40 -9.22
C ILE A 305 -14.05 8.84 -7.83
N GLN A 306 -14.46 9.70 -6.91
CA GLN A 306 -14.79 9.31 -5.54
C GLN A 306 -16.30 9.14 -5.39
N LEU A 307 -16.74 7.96 -4.97
CA LEU A 307 -18.14 7.64 -4.73
C LEU A 307 -18.40 7.32 -3.26
N PRO A 308 -19.53 7.80 -2.69
CA PRO A 308 -19.91 7.46 -1.32
C PRO A 308 -20.29 5.98 -1.20
N LEU A 309 -19.70 5.28 -0.22
CA LEU A 309 -20.10 3.91 0.11
C LEU A 309 -21.57 3.83 0.55
N SER A 310 -22.08 4.87 1.19
CA SER A 310 -23.47 4.99 1.66
C SER A 310 -24.52 4.93 0.54
N LYS A 311 -24.14 5.15 -0.71
CA LYS A 311 -25.05 5.04 -1.85
C LYS A 311 -25.34 3.60 -2.29
N GLY A 312 -24.57 2.63 -1.77
CA GLY A 312 -24.78 1.21 -2.05
C GLY A 312 -24.28 0.74 -3.41
N ALA A 313 -24.32 -0.57 -3.61
CA ALA A 313 -23.70 -1.22 -4.76
C ALA A 313 -24.41 -0.95 -6.08
N ASP A 314 -25.75 -0.74 -6.09
CA ASP A 314 -26.53 -0.38 -7.29
C ASP A 314 -26.03 0.94 -7.89
N TYR A 315 -25.86 1.95 -7.07
CA TYR A 315 -25.36 3.25 -7.50
C TYR A 315 -23.95 3.17 -8.10
N TRP A 316 -23.06 2.38 -7.48
CA TRP A 316 -21.72 2.18 -8.00
C TRP A 316 -21.70 1.43 -9.31
N ALA A 317 -22.53 0.40 -9.47
CA ALA A 317 -22.66 -0.39 -10.69
C ALA A 317 -23.24 0.44 -11.84
N GLU A 318 -24.27 1.25 -11.59
CA GLU A 318 -24.86 2.15 -12.57
C GLU A 318 -23.84 3.21 -13.00
N TYR A 319 -23.10 3.80 -12.05
CA TYR A 319 -22.05 4.77 -12.35
C TYR A 319 -20.96 4.16 -13.22
N LEU A 320 -20.50 2.96 -12.88
CA LEU A 320 -19.50 2.20 -13.65
C LEU A 320 -19.95 1.94 -15.08
N GLY A 321 -21.25 1.69 -15.30
CA GLY A 321 -21.84 1.46 -16.63
C GLY A 321 -22.01 2.70 -17.49
N ASN A 322 -22.09 3.88 -16.87
CA ASN A 322 -22.37 5.14 -17.56
C ASN A 322 -21.16 6.06 -17.74
N VAL A 323 -20.08 5.81 -17.00
CA VAL A 323 -18.90 6.66 -17.06
C VAL A 323 -18.21 6.54 -18.43
N LYS A 324 -17.86 7.70 -19.00
CA LYS A 324 -17.08 7.80 -20.23
C LYS A 324 -15.82 8.60 -19.98
N TYR A 325 -14.75 8.19 -20.64
CA TYR A 325 -13.46 8.85 -20.54
C TYR A 325 -13.08 9.45 -21.88
N GLU A 326 -12.72 10.73 -21.89
CA GLU A 326 -12.38 11.47 -23.13
C GLU A 326 -11.03 11.03 -23.69
N LEU A 327 -10.06 10.81 -22.80
CA LEU A 327 -8.71 10.40 -23.19
C LEU A 327 -8.58 8.90 -23.34
N SER A 328 -7.77 8.46 -24.29
CA SER A 328 -7.32 7.07 -24.39
C SER A 328 -6.46 6.69 -23.17
N ARG A 329 -6.27 5.39 -22.94
CA ARG A 329 -5.41 4.91 -21.86
C ARG A 329 -3.96 5.40 -22.00
N GLN A 330 -3.45 5.46 -23.22
CA GLN A 330 -2.10 5.94 -23.52
C GLN A 330 -1.94 7.41 -23.12
N GLU A 331 -2.87 8.28 -23.52
CA GLU A 331 -2.85 9.70 -23.18
C GLU A 331 -2.95 9.94 -21.66
N ARG A 332 -3.83 9.19 -20.96
CA ARG A 332 -3.92 9.24 -19.51
C ARG A 332 -2.61 8.83 -18.83
N CYS A 333 -1.98 7.75 -19.33
CA CYS A 333 -0.71 7.28 -18.81
C CYS A 333 0.39 8.33 -18.96
N GLU A 334 0.51 8.94 -20.13
CA GLU A 334 1.49 9.98 -20.41
C GLU A 334 1.29 11.18 -19.49
N ARG A 335 0.07 11.71 -19.40
CA ARG A 335 -0.29 12.80 -18.49
C ARG A 335 0.08 12.48 -17.02
N ASN A 336 -0.30 11.30 -16.52
CA ASN A 336 -0.12 10.94 -15.12
C ASN A 336 1.33 10.58 -14.75
N THR A 337 2.22 10.38 -15.72
CA THR A 337 3.64 10.12 -15.49
C THR A 337 4.51 11.38 -15.56
N GLU A 338 3.97 12.50 -16.03
CA GLU A 338 4.61 13.80 -16.04
C GLU A 338 4.39 14.61 -14.75
N LEU A 339 3.39 14.21 -13.94
CA LEU A 339 3.03 14.78 -12.65
C LEU A 339 3.80 14.12 -11.49
#